data_5ffc00620313e6226a2fac0683464914
#
_entry.id   5ffc00620313e6226a2fac0683464914
#
_cell.length_a   1.000
_cell.length_b   1.000
_cell.length_c   1.000
_cell.angle_alpha   90.00
_cell.angle_beta   90.00
_cell.angle_gamma   90.00
#
_symmetry.space_group_name_H-M   'P 1'
#
loop_
_entity.id
_entity.type
_entity.pdbx_description
1 polymer ?
#
loop_
_entity_poly.entity_id
_entity_poly.type
_entity_poly.pdbx_seq_one_letter_code
_entity_poly.pdbx_strand_id
1 'polypeptide(L)'
;MAYSFYLDNTVLPIAPSKFSVSIQNKNKTVELINDKQINILKLPGLTDISFEFVLPNSKYPFVVNWQPPQYYLSVLEKLKVNLQPFQFVIARSLPNGQPSFATNMSVSLESYEILEDTENGLDITVKVNLKQYRPYATQTVEIKTSVDGSKVSVEKNARAQTKQPDKTYTVQKGDTLWNIAKKYLGDGSKYKQLATLNNISNPNFLSVGQVLKLS
;
A
#
# COMPACT_ATOMS: atom_id res chain seq x y z
N MET A 1 -7.22 -11.51 -24.00
CA MET A 1 -6.86 -10.54 -22.94
C MET A 1 -7.44 -11.04 -21.64
N ALA A 2 -6.64 -11.11 -20.59
CA ALA A 2 -7.11 -11.50 -19.27
C ALA A 2 -6.81 -10.38 -18.26
N TYR A 3 -7.77 -10.12 -17.38
CA TYR A 3 -7.63 -9.22 -16.25
C TYR A 3 -7.67 -10.05 -14.98
N SER A 4 -6.74 -9.79 -14.06
CA SER A 4 -6.76 -10.35 -12.73
C SER A 4 -6.74 -9.21 -11.71
N PHE A 5 -7.68 -9.22 -10.81
CA PHE A 5 -7.83 -8.21 -9.75
C PHE A 5 -7.46 -8.83 -8.42
N TYR A 6 -6.63 -8.12 -7.66
CA TYR A 6 -6.18 -8.55 -6.34
C TYR A 6 -6.57 -7.50 -5.31
N LEU A 7 -7.22 -7.95 -4.26
CA LEU A 7 -7.44 -7.21 -3.02
C LEU A 7 -6.47 -7.78 -1.98
N ASP A 8 -5.40 -7.06 -1.72
CA ASP A 8 -4.26 -7.56 -0.95
C ASP A 8 -3.72 -8.87 -1.57
N ASN A 9 -3.76 -9.97 -0.86
CA ASN A 9 -3.30 -11.28 -1.33
C ASN A 9 -4.41 -12.13 -1.97
N THR A 10 -5.63 -11.60 -2.08
CA THR A 10 -6.79 -12.36 -2.58
C THR A 10 -7.10 -11.96 -4.03
N VAL A 11 -7.07 -12.94 -4.94
CA VAL A 11 -7.51 -12.76 -6.32
C VAL A 11 -9.03 -12.86 -6.39
N LEU A 12 -9.66 -11.96 -7.15
CA LEU A 12 -11.10 -12.05 -7.39
C LEU A 12 -11.44 -13.24 -8.31
N PRO A 13 -12.52 -13.97 -8.04
CA PRO A 13 -12.89 -15.19 -8.76
C PRO A 13 -13.28 -14.91 -10.22
N ILE A 14 -13.94 -13.78 -10.42
CA ILE A 14 -14.33 -13.27 -11.74
C ILE A 14 -13.87 -11.82 -11.83
N ALA A 15 -13.18 -11.48 -12.91
CA ALA A 15 -12.75 -10.11 -13.15
C ALA A 15 -13.97 -9.19 -13.34
N PRO A 16 -13.98 -8.01 -12.72
CA PRO A 16 -14.99 -6.99 -12.95
C PRO A 16 -15.15 -6.67 -14.44
N SER A 17 -16.40 -6.62 -14.92
CA SER A 17 -16.68 -6.24 -16.31
C SER A 17 -16.42 -4.77 -16.58
N LYS A 18 -16.60 -3.93 -15.55
CA LYS A 18 -16.33 -2.49 -15.58
C LYS A 18 -15.68 -2.08 -14.26
N PHE A 19 -14.72 -1.19 -14.35
CA PHE A 19 -14.16 -0.51 -13.19
C PHE A 19 -13.89 0.95 -13.54
N SER A 20 -14.02 1.82 -12.56
CA SER A 20 -13.79 3.25 -12.69
C SER A 20 -12.63 3.67 -11.80
N VAL A 21 -11.73 4.47 -12.34
CA VAL A 21 -10.66 5.12 -11.59
C VAL A 21 -10.83 6.62 -11.78
N SER A 22 -11.22 7.32 -10.73
CA SER A 22 -11.48 8.76 -10.74
C SER A 22 -10.35 9.52 -10.09
N ILE A 23 -9.72 10.41 -10.85
CA ILE A 23 -8.62 11.27 -10.41
C ILE A 23 -9.08 12.72 -10.63
N GLN A 24 -9.27 13.44 -9.53
CA GLN A 24 -9.79 14.80 -9.57
C GLN A 24 -8.83 15.77 -8.87
N ASN A 25 -8.58 16.92 -9.49
CA ASN A 25 -7.87 18.02 -8.86
C ASN A 25 -8.81 18.74 -7.86
N LYS A 26 -8.26 19.18 -6.73
CA LYS A 26 -9.00 19.99 -5.75
C LYS A 26 -8.97 21.47 -6.10
N ASN A 27 -9.21 21.81 -7.37
CA ASN A 27 -9.26 23.17 -7.83
C ASN A 27 -10.37 23.96 -7.13
N LYS A 28 -10.19 25.28 -7.03
CA LYS A 28 -11.18 26.19 -6.46
C LYS A 28 -11.48 27.32 -7.45
N THR A 29 -12.73 27.42 -7.87
CA THR A 29 -13.21 28.56 -8.64
C THR A 29 -13.56 29.69 -7.69
N VAL A 30 -13.12 30.89 -7.98
CA VAL A 30 -13.41 32.12 -7.22
C VAL A 30 -13.91 33.18 -8.19
N GLU A 31 -15.00 33.86 -7.82
CA GLU A 31 -15.51 35.03 -8.51
C GLU A 31 -14.78 36.29 -8.05
N LEU A 32 -14.39 37.10 -9.01
CA LEU A 32 -13.76 38.39 -8.77
C LEU A 32 -14.83 39.50 -8.75
N ILE A 33 -14.48 40.68 -8.20
CA ILE A 33 -15.38 41.82 -8.04
C ILE A 33 -15.96 42.31 -9.40
N ASN A 34 -15.32 41.97 -10.52
CA ASN A 34 -15.75 42.33 -11.87
C ASN A 34 -16.53 41.20 -12.58
N ASP A 35 -17.16 40.31 -11.86
CA ASP A 35 -17.93 39.15 -12.33
C ASP A 35 -17.12 38.15 -13.17
N LYS A 36 -15.79 38.25 -13.17
CA LYS A 36 -14.91 37.26 -13.80
C LYS A 36 -14.61 36.14 -12.86
N GLN A 37 -14.61 34.92 -13.39
CA GLN A 37 -14.23 33.74 -12.64
C GLN A 37 -12.77 33.37 -12.92
N ILE A 38 -12.04 33.03 -11.85
CA ILE A 38 -10.71 32.42 -11.93
C ILE A 38 -10.73 31.03 -11.34
N ASN A 39 -9.98 30.12 -11.95
CA ASN A 39 -9.80 28.77 -11.44
C ASN A 39 -8.41 28.63 -10.83
N ILE A 40 -8.36 28.51 -9.51
CA ILE A 40 -7.12 28.28 -8.76
C ILE A 40 -6.79 26.79 -8.84
N LEU A 41 -5.73 26.46 -9.58
CA LEU A 41 -5.28 25.10 -9.76
C LEU A 41 -4.65 24.58 -8.47
N LYS A 42 -5.08 23.39 -8.03
CA LYS A 42 -4.55 22.69 -6.87
C LYS A 42 -4.12 21.28 -7.24
N LEU A 43 -3.29 20.70 -6.40
CA LEU A 43 -2.85 19.32 -6.57
C LEU A 43 -4.04 18.34 -6.59
N PRO A 44 -3.88 17.19 -7.29
CA PRO A 44 -4.92 16.17 -7.32
C PRO A 44 -5.20 15.64 -5.91
N GLY A 45 -6.47 15.37 -5.67
CA GLY A 45 -6.94 14.66 -4.48
C GLY A 45 -6.49 13.21 -4.44
N LEU A 46 -7.09 12.45 -3.58
CA LEU A 46 -6.94 11.00 -3.57
C LEU A 46 -7.74 10.40 -4.73
N THR A 47 -7.22 9.34 -5.32
CA THR A 47 -7.90 8.60 -6.38
C THR A 47 -9.02 7.75 -5.79
N ASP A 48 -10.20 7.83 -6.35
CA ASP A 48 -11.32 6.97 -6.03
C ASP A 48 -11.41 5.84 -7.08
N ILE A 49 -11.62 4.60 -6.62
CA ILE A 49 -11.75 3.42 -7.46
C ILE A 49 -13.08 2.75 -7.11
N SER A 50 -13.90 2.46 -8.11
CA SER A 50 -15.15 1.74 -7.93
C SER A 50 -15.31 0.65 -8.97
N PHE A 51 -15.80 -0.51 -8.55
CA PHE A 51 -16.09 -1.65 -9.42
C PHE A 51 -17.10 -2.58 -8.79
N GLU A 52 -17.71 -3.39 -9.64
CA GLU A 52 -18.64 -4.45 -9.26
C GLU A 52 -18.10 -5.79 -9.75
N PHE A 53 -18.15 -6.82 -8.93
CA PHE A 53 -17.74 -8.15 -9.28
C PHE A 53 -18.68 -9.20 -8.73
N VAL A 54 -18.73 -10.35 -9.40
CA VAL A 54 -19.62 -11.45 -9.06
C VAL A 54 -18.87 -12.50 -8.25
N LEU A 55 -19.49 -12.95 -7.17
CA LEU A 55 -19.07 -14.07 -6.35
C LEU A 55 -19.92 -15.29 -6.73
N PRO A 56 -19.35 -16.24 -7.50
CA PRO A 56 -20.07 -17.41 -7.92
C PRO A 56 -20.32 -18.37 -6.77
N ASN A 57 -21.57 -18.77 -6.58
CA ASN A 57 -21.93 -19.76 -5.58
C ASN A 57 -21.53 -21.18 -5.98
N SER A 58 -21.34 -21.42 -7.27
CA SER A 58 -20.92 -22.70 -7.84
C SER A 58 -19.60 -22.59 -8.58
N LYS A 59 -18.87 -23.69 -8.67
CA LYS A 59 -17.62 -23.74 -9.42
C LYS A 59 -17.88 -23.77 -10.93
N TYR A 60 -17.79 -22.61 -11.57
CA TYR A 60 -17.85 -22.54 -13.02
C TYR A 60 -16.53 -22.94 -13.69
N PRO A 61 -16.55 -23.50 -14.92
CA PRO A 61 -15.33 -23.96 -15.60
C PRO A 61 -14.29 -22.87 -15.87
N PHE A 62 -14.72 -21.61 -15.94
CA PHE A 62 -13.85 -20.46 -16.22
C PHE A 62 -13.30 -19.79 -14.95
N VAL A 63 -13.72 -20.24 -13.76
CA VAL A 63 -13.24 -19.68 -12.48
C VAL A 63 -12.00 -20.45 -12.03
N VAL A 64 -10.89 -19.72 -11.93
CA VAL A 64 -9.64 -20.27 -11.40
C VAL A 64 -9.61 -20.06 -9.88
N ASN A 65 -9.21 -21.11 -9.13
CA ASN A 65 -9.13 -21.05 -7.67
C ASN A 65 -10.45 -20.65 -6.98
N TRP A 66 -11.54 -21.31 -7.39
CA TRP A 66 -12.85 -21.06 -6.81
C TRP A 66 -12.84 -21.24 -5.27
N GLN A 67 -13.42 -20.27 -4.59
CA GLN A 67 -13.74 -20.31 -3.16
C GLN A 67 -15.22 -19.92 -2.98
N PRO A 68 -15.88 -20.40 -1.93
CA PRO A 68 -17.27 -20.01 -1.68
C PRO A 68 -17.40 -18.51 -1.40
N PRO A 69 -18.54 -17.89 -1.70
CA PRO A 69 -18.78 -16.45 -1.50
C PRO A 69 -18.45 -15.98 -0.09
N GLN A 70 -18.75 -16.79 0.93
CA GLN A 70 -18.44 -16.51 2.33
C GLN A 70 -16.97 -16.19 2.58
N TYR A 71 -16.05 -16.85 1.87
CA TYR A 71 -14.62 -16.57 1.97
C TYR A 71 -14.31 -15.13 1.57
N TYR A 72 -14.81 -14.67 0.43
CA TYR A 72 -14.56 -13.32 -0.07
C TYR A 72 -15.22 -12.25 0.79
N LEU A 73 -16.44 -12.50 1.27
CA LEU A 73 -17.13 -11.60 2.20
C LEU A 73 -16.35 -11.47 3.51
N SER A 74 -15.80 -12.55 4.05
CA SER A 74 -14.97 -12.49 5.25
C SER A 74 -13.65 -11.72 5.03
N VAL A 75 -13.08 -11.77 3.81
CA VAL A 75 -11.90 -10.96 3.45
C VAL A 75 -12.27 -9.47 3.43
N LEU A 76 -13.40 -9.10 2.79
CA LEU A 76 -13.86 -7.71 2.74
C LEU A 76 -14.15 -7.18 4.15
N GLU A 77 -14.80 -7.97 4.99
CA GLU A 77 -15.05 -7.62 6.38
C GLU A 77 -13.75 -7.36 7.16
N LYS A 78 -12.76 -8.26 7.03
CA LYS A 78 -11.44 -8.07 7.65
C LYS A 78 -10.74 -6.79 7.16
N LEU A 79 -10.75 -6.52 5.86
CA LEU A 79 -10.17 -5.31 5.30
C LEU A 79 -10.88 -4.05 5.82
N LYS A 80 -12.20 -4.12 6.04
CA LYS A 80 -13.00 -3.02 6.58
C LYS A 80 -12.75 -2.78 8.06
N VAL A 81 -12.67 -3.85 8.86
CA VAL A 81 -12.51 -3.77 10.32
C VAL A 81 -11.09 -3.39 10.72
N ASN A 82 -10.08 -3.91 10.01
CA ASN A 82 -8.68 -3.65 10.34
C ASN A 82 -8.25 -2.20 10.15
N LEU A 83 -8.99 -1.40 9.38
CA LEU A 83 -8.71 0.01 9.09
C LEU A 83 -7.27 0.26 8.58
N GLN A 84 -6.66 -0.75 7.96
CA GLN A 84 -5.31 -0.65 7.42
C GLN A 84 -5.33 -0.58 5.90
N PRO A 85 -4.44 0.23 5.31
CA PRO A 85 -4.29 0.26 3.87
C PRO A 85 -3.74 -1.08 3.36
N PHE A 86 -4.21 -1.49 2.20
CA PHE A 86 -3.78 -2.70 1.52
C PHE A 86 -3.43 -2.42 0.06
N GLN A 87 -2.83 -3.41 -0.60
CA GLN A 87 -2.47 -3.28 -2.01
C GLN A 87 -3.63 -3.71 -2.91
N PHE A 88 -4.01 -2.82 -3.81
CA PHE A 88 -4.93 -3.12 -4.90
C PHE A 88 -4.14 -3.24 -6.20
N VAL A 89 -4.20 -4.42 -6.82
CA VAL A 89 -3.44 -4.70 -8.03
C VAL A 89 -4.36 -5.15 -9.15
N ILE A 90 -4.21 -4.54 -10.33
CA ILE A 90 -4.83 -4.99 -11.56
C ILE A 90 -3.73 -5.46 -12.50
N ALA A 91 -3.62 -6.76 -12.69
CA ALA A 91 -2.74 -7.36 -13.68
C ALA A 91 -3.48 -7.54 -14.99
N ARG A 92 -2.84 -7.20 -16.09
CA ARG A 92 -3.37 -7.31 -17.45
C ARG A 92 -2.45 -8.18 -18.29
N SER A 93 -3.01 -9.15 -18.98
CA SER A 93 -2.27 -10.02 -19.90
C SER A 93 -2.77 -9.81 -21.33
N LEU A 94 -1.82 -9.72 -22.25
CA LEU A 94 -2.11 -9.67 -23.68
C LEU A 94 -2.58 -11.05 -24.20
N PRO A 95 -3.19 -11.13 -25.40
CA PRO A 95 -3.63 -12.38 -25.97
C PRO A 95 -2.51 -13.42 -26.17
N ASN A 96 -1.27 -12.95 -26.33
CA ASN A 96 -0.07 -13.78 -26.43
C ASN A 96 0.47 -14.29 -25.08
N GLY A 97 -0.25 -14.01 -23.96
CA GLY A 97 0.15 -14.39 -22.61
C GLY A 97 1.18 -13.47 -21.96
N GLN A 98 1.70 -12.49 -22.68
CA GLN A 98 2.66 -11.54 -22.11
C GLN A 98 1.99 -10.55 -21.16
N PRO A 99 2.67 -10.17 -20.04
CA PRO A 99 2.16 -9.14 -19.17
C PRO A 99 2.13 -7.78 -19.90
N SER A 100 1.04 -7.05 -19.69
CA SER A 100 0.91 -5.64 -20.07
C SER A 100 1.18 -4.77 -18.83
N PHE A 101 0.76 -3.49 -18.85
CA PHE A 101 0.93 -2.63 -17.69
C PHE A 101 0.06 -3.08 -16.51
N ALA A 102 0.61 -3.06 -15.32
CA ALA A 102 -0.13 -3.32 -14.09
C ALA A 102 -0.47 -2.00 -13.36
N THR A 103 -1.63 -1.96 -12.73
CA THR A 103 -1.98 -0.92 -11.78
C THR A 103 -1.73 -1.46 -10.38
N ASN A 104 -0.87 -0.80 -9.62
CA ASN A 104 -0.61 -1.15 -8.22
C ASN A 104 -0.75 0.10 -7.38
N MET A 105 -1.65 0.07 -6.41
CA MET A 105 -1.97 1.23 -5.58
C MET A 105 -2.28 0.80 -4.15
N SER A 106 -1.74 1.54 -3.19
CA SER A 106 -2.16 1.39 -1.80
C SER A 106 -3.50 2.09 -1.61
N VAL A 107 -4.48 1.36 -1.08
CA VAL A 107 -5.87 1.82 -0.93
C VAL A 107 -6.44 1.47 0.44
N SER A 108 -7.51 2.15 0.80
CA SER A 108 -8.41 1.79 1.89
C SER A 108 -9.77 1.37 1.34
N LEU A 109 -10.46 0.47 2.01
CA LEU A 109 -11.82 0.08 1.68
C LEU A 109 -12.80 1.08 2.30
N GLU A 110 -13.37 1.95 1.46
CA GLU A 110 -14.34 2.97 1.94
C GLU A 110 -15.72 2.37 2.20
N SER A 111 -16.22 1.59 1.24
CA SER A 111 -17.51 0.90 1.37
C SER A 111 -17.58 -0.32 0.46
N TYR A 112 -18.39 -1.27 0.82
CA TYR A 112 -18.87 -2.32 -0.07
C TYR A 112 -20.35 -2.54 0.15
N GLU A 113 -21.03 -2.99 -0.89
CA GLU A 113 -22.47 -3.27 -0.92
C GLU A 113 -22.66 -4.65 -1.51
N ILE A 114 -23.47 -5.45 -0.88
CA ILE A 114 -23.81 -6.80 -1.32
C ILE A 114 -25.17 -6.72 -2.00
N LEU A 115 -25.22 -7.11 -3.26
CA LEU A 115 -26.41 -7.11 -4.08
C LEU A 115 -26.76 -8.55 -4.44
N GLU A 116 -27.91 -8.98 -4.00
CA GLU A 116 -28.48 -10.29 -4.34
C GLU A 116 -29.65 -10.10 -5.29
N ASP A 117 -29.62 -10.78 -6.42
CA ASP A 117 -30.65 -10.73 -7.43
C ASP A 117 -31.11 -12.16 -7.70
N THR A 118 -32.36 -12.44 -7.38
CA THR A 118 -32.97 -13.77 -7.53
C THR A 118 -33.06 -14.23 -8.98
N GLU A 119 -33.03 -13.30 -9.94
CA GLU A 119 -32.98 -13.63 -11.37
C GLU A 119 -31.61 -14.22 -11.79
N ASN A 120 -30.55 -13.85 -11.08
CA ASN A 120 -29.21 -14.34 -11.29
C ASN A 120 -28.87 -15.62 -10.48
N GLY A 121 -29.88 -16.25 -9.91
CA GLY A 121 -29.76 -17.44 -9.09
C GLY A 121 -29.16 -17.16 -7.72
N LEU A 122 -28.12 -17.93 -7.33
CA LEU A 122 -27.48 -17.80 -6.02
C LEU A 122 -26.13 -17.05 -6.07
N ASP A 123 -25.78 -16.47 -7.20
CA ASP A 123 -24.56 -15.70 -7.35
C ASP A 123 -24.74 -14.30 -6.74
N ILE A 124 -23.73 -13.84 -6.01
CA ILE A 124 -23.77 -12.58 -5.27
C ILE A 124 -22.95 -11.54 -6.04
N THR A 125 -23.51 -10.37 -6.28
CA THR A 125 -22.78 -9.22 -6.82
C THR A 125 -22.31 -8.34 -5.67
N VAL A 126 -21.03 -7.97 -5.68
CA VAL A 126 -20.46 -7.07 -4.68
C VAL A 126 -19.94 -5.82 -5.36
N LYS A 127 -20.44 -4.67 -4.92
CA LYS A 127 -19.95 -3.36 -5.32
C LYS A 127 -18.96 -2.84 -4.29
N VAL A 128 -17.79 -2.43 -4.74
CA VAL A 128 -16.69 -2.01 -3.88
C VAL A 128 -16.23 -0.61 -4.26
N ASN A 129 -16.04 0.23 -3.24
CA ASN A 129 -15.45 1.56 -3.37
C ASN A 129 -14.16 1.62 -2.55
N LEU A 130 -13.07 1.88 -3.24
CA LEU A 130 -11.74 2.04 -2.67
C LEU A 130 -11.28 3.47 -2.83
N LYS A 131 -10.46 3.94 -1.90
CA LYS A 131 -9.82 5.24 -1.97
C LYS A 131 -8.31 5.08 -1.84
N GLN A 132 -7.57 5.81 -2.65
CA GLN A 132 -6.11 5.84 -2.56
C GLN A 132 -5.67 6.21 -1.16
N TYR A 133 -4.78 5.42 -0.59
CA TYR A 133 -4.10 5.76 0.64
C TYR A 133 -2.73 6.36 0.34
N ARG A 134 -2.47 7.53 0.90
CA ARG A 134 -1.13 8.14 0.90
C ARG A 134 -0.64 8.20 2.34
N PRO A 135 0.49 7.57 2.65
CA PRO A 135 1.05 7.66 3.98
C PRO A 135 1.33 9.13 4.32
N TYR A 136 0.97 9.53 5.52
CA TYR A 136 1.24 10.86 6.03
C TYR A 136 2.17 10.77 7.24
N ALA A 137 3.08 11.72 7.35
CA ALA A 137 3.92 11.87 8.52
C ALA A 137 3.81 13.30 9.03
N THR A 138 3.83 13.47 10.35
CA THR A 138 3.92 14.78 10.98
C THR A 138 5.30 15.36 10.69
N GLN A 139 5.38 16.53 10.09
CA GLN A 139 6.64 17.23 9.93
C GLN A 139 7.02 17.85 11.27
N THR A 140 8.15 17.42 11.82
CA THR A 140 8.74 18.08 12.98
C THR A 140 9.62 19.22 12.49
N VAL A 141 9.33 20.44 12.90
CA VAL A 141 10.17 21.61 12.60
C VAL A 141 11.10 21.79 13.80
N GLU A 142 12.37 21.53 13.63
CA GLU A 142 13.38 21.92 14.60
C GLU A 142 13.76 23.39 14.36
N ILE A 143 13.42 24.24 15.32
CA ILE A 143 13.83 25.63 15.32
C ILE A 143 15.21 25.70 15.99
N LYS A 144 16.27 25.80 15.19
CA LYS A 144 17.61 26.10 15.72
C LYS A 144 17.72 27.60 15.92
N THR A 145 17.62 28.05 17.15
CA THR A 145 17.97 29.42 17.52
C THR A 145 19.49 29.51 17.66
N SER A 146 20.14 30.24 16.76
CA SER A 146 21.52 30.62 16.93
C SER A 146 21.61 31.71 18.00
N VAL A 147 22.54 31.57 18.92
CA VAL A 147 22.77 32.46 20.07
C VAL A 147 23.19 33.88 19.64
N ASP A 148 23.40 34.11 18.36
CA ASP A 148 23.77 35.40 17.79
C ASP A 148 22.61 35.92 16.91
N GLY A 149 21.86 36.83 17.45
CA GLY A 149 20.56 37.42 17.10
C GLY A 149 20.19 37.72 15.64
N SER A 150 20.69 37.03 14.62
CA SER A 150 20.36 37.37 13.24
C SER A 150 20.42 36.22 12.27
N LYS A 151 19.53 35.27 12.36
CA LYS A 151 18.92 34.47 11.27
C LYS A 151 18.25 33.22 11.85
N VAL A 152 16.95 33.20 11.87
CA VAL A 152 16.16 31.98 12.11
C VAL A 152 16.15 31.19 10.80
N SER A 153 16.95 30.14 10.71
CA SER A 153 16.84 29.18 9.61
C SER A 153 15.86 28.08 10.00
N VAL A 154 14.74 28.03 9.30
CA VAL A 154 13.75 26.96 9.46
C VAL A 154 14.16 25.80 8.56
N GLU A 155 14.85 24.81 9.09
CA GLU A 155 15.07 23.54 8.39
C GLU A 155 13.81 22.66 8.53
N LYS A 156 13.10 22.48 7.44
CA LYS A 156 12.03 21.49 7.35
C LYS A 156 12.65 20.10 7.22
N ASN A 157 12.96 19.47 8.32
CA ASN A 157 13.27 18.06 8.31
C ASN A 157 11.95 17.29 8.12
N ALA A 158 11.68 16.83 6.88
CA ALA A 158 10.74 15.76 6.69
C ALA A 158 11.30 14.58 7.48
N ARG A 159 10.63 14.21 8.58
CA ARG A 159 10.96 12.98 9.30
C ARG A 159 10.84 11.86 8.26
N ALA A 160 11.99 11.34 7.82
CA ALA A 160 11.98 10.15 6.99
C ALA A 160 11.03 9.17 7.66
N GLN A 161 10.00 8.74 6.95
CA GLN A 161 9.18 7.62 7.43
C GLN A 161 10.20 6.58 7.87
N THR A 162 10.12 6.19 9.14
CA THR A 162 10.91 5.08 9.62
C THR A 162 10.45 3.91 8.77
N LYS A 163 11.21 3.63 7.70
CA LYS A 163 11.03 2.42 6.91
C LYS A 163 11.03 1.33 7.97
N GLN A 164 9.89 0.66 8.11
CA GLN A 164 9.81 -0.41 9.09
C GLN A 164 11.00 -1.31 8.78
N PRO A 165 11.96 -1.48 9.68
CA PRO A 165 13.20 -2.16 9.35
C PRO A 165 12.83 -3.53 8.80
N ASP A 166 13.43 -3.90 7.67
CA ASP A 166 13.23 -5.23 7.10
C ASP A 166 13.46 -6.23 8.22
N LYS A 167 12.46 -7.05 8.50
CA LYS A 167 12.49 -7.99 9.63
C LYS A 167 13.65 -8.99 9.55
N THR A 168 14.24 -9.14 8.37
CA THR A 168 15.37 -10.03 8.11
C THR A 168 16.35 -9.44 7.11
N TYR A 169 17.64 -9.78 7.27
CA TYR A 169 18.72 -9.41 6.34
C TYR A 169 19.62 -10.60 6.08
N THR A 170 19.99 -10.84 4.82
CA THR A 170 20.93 -11.89 4.43
C THR A 170 22.34 -11.30 4.31
N VAL A 171 23.29 -11.83 5.09
CA VAL A 171 24.67 -11.38 5.17
C VAL A 171 25.37 -11.56 3.83
N GLN A 172 26.02 -10.50 3.35
CA GLN A 172 26.82 -10.48 2.13
C GLN A 172 28.33 -10.50 2.45
N LYS A 173 29.13 -10.80 1.46
CA LYS A 173 30.61 -10.81 1.60
C LYS A 173 31.11 -9.41 1.97
N GLY A 174 31.81 -9.30 3.09
CA GLY A 174 32.34 -8.04 3.62
C GLY A 174 31.49 -7.33 4.64
N ASP A 175 30.29 -7.88 4.96
CA ASP A 175 29.44 -7.34 5.99
C ASP A 175 30.00 -7.57 7.39
N THR A 176 29.75 -6.61 8.27
CA THR A 176 29.99 -6.73 9.71
C THR A 176 28.70 -6.41 10.47
N LEU A 177 28.51 -7.03 11.65
CA LEU A 177 27.34 -6.72 12.49
C LEU A 177 27.23 -5.24 12.82
N TRP A 178 28.35 -4.54 12.95
CA TRP A 178 28.37 -3.10 13.21
C TRP A 178 27.79 -2.30 12.04
N ASN A 179 28.22 -2.63 10.79
CA ASN A 179 27.71 -1.97 9.58
C ASN A 179 26.22 -2.27 9.36
N ILE A 180 25.80 -3.52 9.61
CA ILE A 180 24.41 -3.94 9.50
C ILE A 180 23.56 -3.20 10.56
N ALA A 181 24.02 -3.14 11.81
CA ALA A 181 23.32 -2.40 12.87
C ALA A 181 23.24 -0.91 12.56
N LYS A 182 24.33 -0.30 12.06
CA LYS A 182 24.32 1.10 11.64
C LYS A 182 23.33 1.37 10.52
N LYS A 183 23.28 0.49 9.52
CA LYS A 183 22.42 0.64 8.33
C LYS A 183 20.93 0.43 8.63
N TYR A 184 20.59 -0.58 9.42
CA TYR A 184 19.21 -1.01 9.63
C TYR A 184 18.60 -0.58 10.97
N LEU A 185 19.44 -0.43 12.03
CA LEU A 185 18.99 0.01 13.36
C LEU A 185 19.38 1.46 13.66
N GLY A 186 20.04 2.13 12.69
CA GLY A 186 20.43 3.53 12.78
C GLY A 186 21.64 3.80 13.67
N ASP A 187 22.14 2.79 14.41
CA ASP A 187 23.24 2.92 15.35
C ASP A 187 24.12 1.66 15.35
N GLY A 188 25.40 1.82 14.99
CA GLY A 188 26.36 0.71 14.96
C GLY A 188 26.64 0.10 16.32
N SER A 189 26.49 0.86 17.44
CA SER A 189 26.71 0.34 18.80
C SER A 189 25.73 -0.75 19.20
N LYS A 190 24.58 -0.84 18.49
CA LYS A 190 23.54 -1.87 18.69
C LYS A 190 23.94 -3.26 18.12
N TYR A 191 25.15 -3.41 17.57
CA TYR A 191 25.61 -4.70 17.05
C TYR A 191 25.56 -5.83 18.09
N LYS A 192 25.77 -5.50 19.39
CA LYS A 192 25.66 -6.47 20.47
C LYS A 192 24.22 -6.98 20.66
N GLN A 193 23.24 -6.08 20.55
CA GLN A 193 21.81 -6.44 20.62
C GLN A 193 21.44 -7.32 19.42
N LEU A 194 21.95 -6.96 18.23
CA LEU A 194 21.71 -7.75 17.01
C LEU A 194 22.34 -9.15 17.12
N ALA A 195 23.53 -9.28 17.72
CA ALA A 195 24.17 -10.55 17.99
C ALA A 195 23.33 -11.42 18.93
N THR A 196 22.86 -10.86 20.04
CA THR A 196 22.00 -11.55 21.01
C THR A 196 20.69 -12.00 20.38
N LEU A 197 20.03 -11.14 19.61
CA LEU A 197 18.77 -11.45 18.92
C LEU A 197 18.90 -12.62 17.95
N ASN A 198 20.10 -12.81 17.37
CA ASN A 198 20.38 -13.87 16.40
C ASN A 198 21.20 -15.03 16.96
N ASN A 199 21.38 -15.10 18.28
CA ASN A 199 22.18 -16.12 18.96
C ASN A 199 23.62 -16.26 18.41
N ILE A 200 24.25 -15.12 18.04
CA ILE A 200 25.61 -15.10 17.52
C ILE A 200 26.57 -14.96 18.68
N SER A 201 27.29 -16.04 18.99
CA SER A 201 28.25 -16.08 20.09
C SER A 201 29.49 -15.22 19.84
N ASN A 202 29.94 -15.10 18.57
CA ASN A 202 31.09 -14.28 18.21
C ASN A 202 30.67 -13.22 17.17
N PRO A 203 30.49 -11.94 17.58
CA PRO A 203 30.06 -10.85 16.70
C PRO A 203 31.02 -10.55 15.53
N ASN A 204 32.27 -11.01 15.61
CA ASN A 204 33.27 -10.81 14.57
C ASN A 204 33.21 -11.87 13.47
N PHE A 205 32.41 -12.91 13.67
CA PHE A 205 32.26 -14.00 12.70
C PHE A 205 30.83 -14.04 12.17
N LEU A 206 30.65 -13.68 10.89
CA LEU A 206 29.41 -13.81 10.15
C LEU A 206 29.63 -14.72 8.95
N SER A 207 28.71 -15.64 8.74
CA SER A 207 28.71 -16.47 7.53
C SER A 207 27.96 -15.78 6.40
N VAL A 208 28.58 -15.72 5.23
CA VAL A 208 27.91 -15.22 4.02
C VAL A 208 26.69 -16.10 3.73
N GLY A 209 25.54 -15.47 3.48
CA GLY A 209 24.25 -16.16 3.31
C GLY A 209 23.47 -16.38 4.61
N GLN A 210 24.04 -16.06 5.77
CA GLN A 210 23.31 -16.13 7.05
C GLN A 210 22.18 -15.11 7.08
N VAL A 211 20.98 -15.53 7.49
CA VAL A 211 19.82 -14.64 7.64
C VAL A 211 19.75 -14.12 9.07
N LEU A 212 19.81 -12.80 9.21
CA LEU A 212 19.73 -12.11 10.50
C LEU A 212 18.33 -11.52 10.70
N LYS A 213 17.76 -11.69 11.89
CA LYS A 213 16.57 -10.96 12.34
C LYS A 213 17.02 -9.58 12.80
N LEU A 214 16.31 -8.53 12.32
CA LEU A 214 16.64 -7.13 12.62
C LEU A 214 15.76 -6.52 13.72
N SER A 215 14.67 -7.16 14.06
CA SER A 215 13.71 -6.76 15.11
C SER A 215 13.07 -7.96 15.75
#